data_dcb5d2d65e3f661edf75ff0b762f3a1f
#
_entry.id   dcb5d2d65e3f661edf75ff0b762f3a1f
#
_cell.length_a   1.000
_cell.length_b   1.000
_cell.length_c   1.000
_cell.angle_alpha   90.00
_cell.angle_beta   90.00
_cell.angle_gamma   90.00
#
_symmetry.space_group_name_H-M   'P 1'
#
loop_
_entity.id
_entity.type
_entity.pdbx_description
1 polymer ?
#
loop_
_entity_poly.entity_id
_entity_poly.type
_entity_poly.pdbx_seq_one_letter_code
_entity_poly.pdbx_strand_id
1 'polypeptide(L)'
;QKMIFEPMDRIVFAGDSVTDMGSAQPVGEGLFDNVGQSYVRIIENMLSTWYPEVYLRVTNSGVSGNTSRDLLQRFDSDVVALNPDWVSICIGINDVWRQFDSPAIPDGQVMPEEYEANLEKMILSVKGTVKGIFILTPYYMEPNPQDWMRKRMDEYGAICKKRAVKHGCCLVDLQEVFNRYFEYRHSSYIAWDRVHPNLIGATVIAKAVLSHCGFEYDHQPAKKE
;
A
#
# COMPACT_ATOMS: atom_id res chain seq x y z
N GLN A 1 21.28 5.63 2.53
CA GLN A 1 20.66 5.51 1.20
C GLN A 1 20.14 6.89 0.78
N LYS A 2 20.41 7.30 -0.45
CA LYS A 2 19.92 8.60 -0.95
C LYS A 2 18.41 8.55 -1.17
N MET A 3 17.70 9.68 -0.93
CA MET A 3 16.30 9.85 -1.28
C MET A 3 16.06 9.46 -2.76
N ILE A 4 15.09 8.57 -2.99
CA ILE A 4 14.79 8.05 -4.33
C ILE A 4 13.94 8.97 -5.18
N PHE A 5 13.13 9.83 -4.55
CA PHE A 5 12.25 10.75 -5.25
C PHE A 5 13.03 11.96 -5.74
N GLU A 6 12.76 12.35 -6.98
CA GLU A 6 13.24 13.58 -7.59
C GLU A 6 12.20 14.69 -7.46
N PRO A 7 12.63 15.98 -7.55
CA PRO A 7 11.69 17.08 -7.50
C PRO A 7 10.57 16.94 -8.53
N MET A 8 9.33 17.15 -8.08
CA MET A 8 8.10 17.07 -8.88
C MET A 8 7.68 15.66 -9.30
N ASP A 9 8.33 14.60 -8.80
CA ASP A 9 7.85 13.24 -9.01
C ASP A 9 6.42 13.08 -8.49
N ARG A 10 5.65 12.24 -9.16
CA ARG A 10 4.32 11.82 -8.74
C ARG A 10 4.33 10.36 -8.32
N ILE A 11 3.86 10.07 -7.11
CA ILE A 11 3.59 8.72 -6.65
C ILE A 11 2.08 8.50 -6.49
N VAL A 12 1.59 7.42 -7.08
CA VAL A 12 0.19 6.98 -6.95
C VAL A 12 0.14 5.75 -6.05
N PHE A 13 -0.62 5.87 -4.96
CA PHE A 13 -0.89 4.78 -4.03
C PHE A 13 -2.22 4.11 -4.41
N ALA A 14 -2.14 2.94 -5.02
CA ALA A 14 -3.30 2.13 -5.39
C ALA A 14 -3.60 1.09 -4.31
N GLY A 15 -4.87 0.93 -3.96
CA GLY A 15 -5.25 0.01 -2.90
C GLY A 15 -6.74 -0.03 -2.59
N ASP A 16 -7.04 -0.55 -1.41
CA ASP A 16 -8.38 -0.70 -0.85
C ASP A 16 -8.65 0.31 0.28
N SER A 17 -9.49 -0.06 1.27
CA SER A 17 -9.82 0.79 2.41
C SER A 17 -8.63 1.16 3.29
N VAL A 18 -7.62 0.32 3.38
CA VAL A 18 -6.39 0.59 4.15
C VAL A 18 -5.63 1.78 3.54
N THR A 19 -5.70 1.94 2.23
CA THR A 19 -5.13 3.07 1.50
C THR A 19 -6.07 4.27 1.45
N ASP A 20 -7.36 4.03 1.17
CA ASP A 20 -8.40 5.06 1.02
C ASP A 20 -8.60 5.89 2.30
N MET A 21 -9.11 5.28 3.36
CA MET A 21 -9.42 5.93 4.65
C MET A 21 -10.01 7.33 4.50
N GLY A 22 -11.06 7.46 3.69
CA GLY A 22 -11.79 8.71 3.49
C GLY A 22 -11.16 9.67 2.47
N SER A 23 -10.34 9.18 1.56
CA SER A 23 -9.82 9.98 0.45
C SER A 23 -10.92 10.40 -0.53
N ALA A 24 -10.66 11.43 -1.33
CA ALA A 24 -11.53 11.80 -2.44
C ALA A 24 -11.56 10.67 -3.48
N GLN A 25 -12.75 10.38 -4.02
CA GLN A 25 -12.95 9.24 -4.90
C GLN A 25 -13.12 9.65 -6.37
N PRO A 26 -12.63 8.84 -7.31
CA PRO A 26 -11.83 7.62 -7.13
C PRO A 26 -10.34 7.91 -6.89
N VAL A 27 -9.94 9.17 -7.01
CA VAL A 27 -8.55 9.64 -6.89
C VAL A 27 -8.51 10.91 -6.07
N GLY A 28 -7.67 10.95 -5.04
CA GLY A 28 -7.50 12.10 -4.16
C GLY A 28 -6.06 12.64 -4.17
N GLU A 29 -5.94 13.95 -4.35
CA GLU A 29 -4.67 14.67 -4.32
C GLU A 29 -4.88 16.10 -3.79
N GLY A 30 -3.88 16.65 -3.15
CA GLY A 30 -3.84 18.05 -2.77
C GLY A 30 -4.44 18.35 -1.41
N LEU A 31 -4.94 19.57 -1.26
CA LEU A 31 -5.30 20.18 0.01
C LEU A 31 -6.51 19.53 0.71
N PHE A 32 -6.67 19.85 1.97
CA PHE A 32 -7.73 19.39 2.86
C PHE A 32 -7.68 17.87 3.06
N ASP A 33 -8.80 17.20 3.00
CA ASP A 33 -8.92 15.76 3.28
C ASP A 33 -8.86 14.88 2.02
N ASN A 34 -8.50 15.44 0.86
CA ASN A 34 -8.51 14.73 -0.41
C ASN A 34 -7.62 13.48 -0.42
N VAL A 35 -6.50 13.50 0.29
CA VAL A 35 -5.58 12.34 0.41
C VAL A 35 -6.09 11.30 1.41
N GLY A 36 -7.10 11.62 2.20
CA GLY A 36 -7.64 10.74 3.25
C GLY A 36 -6.81 10.74 4.53
N GLN A 37 -7.07 9.76 5.41
CA GLN A 37 -6.49 9.66 6.75
C GLN A 37 -5.68 8.36 6.95
N SER A 38 -5.13 7.80 5.88
CA SER A 38 -4.34 6.58 5.90
C SER A 38 -2.84 6.84 6.04
N TYR A 39 -2.06 5.75 5.89
CA TYR A 39 -0.60 5.83 5.80
C TYR A 39 -0.12 6.75 4.66
N VAL A 40 -0.94 6.94 3.62
CA VAL A 40 -0.64 7.85 2.50
C VAL A 40 -0.52 9.29 2.99
N ARG A 41 -1.44 9.74 3.84
CA ARG A 41 -1.39 11.06 4.47
C ARG A 41 -0.13 11.22 5.31
N ILE A 42 0.25 10.21 6.07
CA ILE A 42 1.43 10.26 6.92
C ILE A 42 2.70 10.36 6.08
N ILE A 43 2.79 9.58 5.00
CA ILE A 43 3.91 9.65 4.04
C ILE A 43 4.01 11.06 3.43
N GLU A 44 2.89 11.62 2.98
CA GLU A 44 2.85 12.99 2.45
C GLU A 44 3.35 14.01 3.47
N ASN A 45 2.83 13.94 4.71
CA ASN A 45 3.22 14.85 5.78
C ASN A 45 4.72 14.75 6.10
N MET A 46 5.24 13.53 6.20
CA MET A 46 6.64 13.28 6.50
C MET A 46 7.57 13.80 5.39
N LEU A 47 7.25 13.47 4.14
CA LEU A 47 8.06 13.91 3.00
C LEU A 47 7.97 15.42 2.79
N SER A 48 6.80 16.01 2.91
CA SER A 48 6.62 17.46 2.77
C SER A 48 7.29 18.26 3.89
N THR A 49 7.46 17.67 5.07
CA THR A 49 8.08 18.32 6.23
C THR A 49 9.59 18.16 6.24
N TRP A 50 10.10 16.94 6.02
CA TRP A 50 11.54 16.65 6.07
C TRP A 50 12.26 16.95 4.75
N TYR A 51 11.56 16.79 3.60
CA TYR A 51 12.11 16.95 2.26
C TYR A 51 11.29 17.97 1.45
N PRO A 52 11.11 19.21 1.94
CA PRO A 52 10.27 20.20 1.25
C PRO A 52 10.81 20.56 -0.15
N GLU A 53 12.09 20.33 -0.39
CA GLU A 53 12.75 20.56 -1.68
C GLU A 53 12.34 19.56 -2.78
N VAL A 54 11.76 18.43 -2.41
CA VAL A 54 11.36 17.40 -3.39
C VAL A 54 10.04 17.75 -4.07
N TYR A 55 9.14 18.46 -3.41
CA TYR A 55 7.80 18.77 -3.96
C TYR A 55 7.08 17.56 -4.52
N LEU A 56 7.10 16.44 -3.79
CA LEU A 56 6.48 15.19 -4.23
C LEU A 56 4.97 15.36 -4.36
N ARG A 57 4.41 14.95 -5.50
CA ARG A 57 2.96 14.86 -5.69
C ARG A 57 2.49 13.49 -5.20
N VAL A 58 1.73 13.48 -4.12
CA VAL A 58 1.16 12.27 -3.52
C VAL A 58 -0.30 12.13 -3.93
N THR A 59 -0.63 11.04 -4.60
CA THR A 59 -1.98 10.75 -5.07
C THR A 59 -2.48 9.46 -4.43
N ASN A 60 -3.67 9.52 -3.81
CA ASN A 60 -4.35 8.37 -3.26
C ASN A 60 -5.37 7.83 -4.25
N SER A 61 -5.20 6.60 -4.69
CA SER A 61 -6.11 5.84 -5.55
C SER A 61 -6.62 4.59 -4.83
N GLY A 62 -6.85 4.68 -3.53
CA GLY A 62 -7.51 3.65 -2.74
C GLY A 62 -9.03 3.76 -2.87
N VAL A 63 -9.70 2.61 -2.97
CA VAL A 63 -11.17 2.51 -2.93
C VAL A 63 -11.58 1.42 -1.96
N SER A 64 -12.33 1.80 -0.93
CA SER A 64 -12.77 0.87 0.10
C SER A 64 -13.53 -0.32 -0.47
N GLY A 65 -13.21 -1.51 0.03
CA GLY A 65 -13.82 -2.77 -0.40
C GLY A 65 -13.21 -3.40 -1.65
N ASN A 66 -12.30 -2.72 -2.35
CA ASN A 66 -11.71 -3.27 -3.56
C ASN A 66 -10.96 -4.58 -3.31
N THR A 67 -11.22 -5.56 -4.16
CA THR A 67 -10.36 -6.72 -4.40
C THR A 67 -9.34 -6.38 -5.49
N SER A 68 -8.40 -7.30 -5.75
CA SER A 68 -7.47 -7.15 -6.87
C SER A 68 -8.18 -7.11 -8.23
N ARG A 69 -9.33 -7.78 -8.35
CA ARG A 69 -10.18 -7.74 -9.55
C ARG A 69 -10.76 -6.35 -9.77
N ASP A 70 -11.30 -5.73 -8.73
CA ASP A 70 -11.86 -4.39 -8.78
C ASP A 70 -10.78 -3.35 -9.12
N LEU A 71 -9.63 -3.44 -8.46
CA LEU A 71 -8.51 -2.54 -8.72
C LEU A 71 -8.00 -2.67 -10.17
N LEU A 72 -7.88 -3.90 -10.68
CA LEU A 72 -7.47 -4.13 -12.07
C LEU A 72 -8.43 -3.50 -13.08
N GLN A 73 -9.74 -3.57 -12.83
CA GLN A 73 -10.75 -2.98 -13.73
C GLN A 73 -10.63 -1.47 -13.89
N ARG A 74 -10.19 -0.76 -12.84
CA ARG A 74 -10.03 0.70 -12.84
C ARG A 74 -8.56 1.17 -12.93
N PHE A 75 -7.61 0.25 -13.05
CA PHE A 75 -6.18 0.56 -12.95
C PHE A 75 -5.72 1.51 -14.06
N ASP A 76 -6.21 1.33 -15.28
CA ASP A 76 -5.85 2.20 -16.41
C ASP A 76 -6.31 3.65 -16.18
N SER A 77 -7.55 3.86 -15.76
CA SER A 77 -8.12 5.20 -15.53
C SER A 77 -7.58 5.87 -14.26
N ASP A 78 -7.43 5.10 -13.19
CA ASP A 78 -7.20 5.63 -11.84
C ASP A 78 -5.73 5.59 -11.41
N VAL A 79 -4.88 4.95 -12.20
CA VAL A 79 -3.43 4.87 -11.96
C VAL A 79 -2.62 5.24 -13.20
N VAL A 80 -2.74 4.46 -14.27
CA VAL A 80 -1.91 4.62 -15.49
C VAL A 80 -2.12 5.98 -16.14
N ALA A 81 -3.37 6.41 -16.31
CA ALA A 81 -3.72 7.68 -16.93
C ALA A 81 -3.24 8.92 -16.15
N LEU A 82 -2.84 8.75 -14.89
CA LEU A 82 -2.29 9.82 -14.06
C LEU A 82 -0.80 10.11 -14.38
N ASN A 83 -0.18 9.34 -15.25
CA ASN A 83 1.24 9.44 -15.61
C ASN A 83 2.17 9.45 -14.39
N PRO A 84 2.10 8.44 -13.51
CA PRO A 84 2.92 8.42 -12.31
C PRO A 84 4.40 8.19 -12.64
N ASP A 85 5.29 8.75 -11.82
CA ASP A 85 6.71 8.40 -11.79
C ASP A 85 6.94 7.16 -10.91
N TRP A 86 6.10 6.98 -9.90
CA TRP A 86 6.13 5.86 -8.95
C TRP A 86 4.73 5.33 -8.71
N VAL A 87 4.60 4.02 -8.55
CA VAL A 87 3.33 3.37 -8.20
C VAL A 87 3.53 2.48 -6.98
N SER A 88 2.61 2.58 -6.03
CA SER A 88 2.51 1.66 -4.90
C SER A 88 1.21 0.86 -5.03
N ILE A 89 1.30 -0.46 -4.88
CA ILE A 89 0.15 -1.37 -4.93
C ILE A 89 0.05 -2.09 -3.59
N CYS A 90 -1.05 -1.88 -2.88
CA CYS A 90 -1.39 -2.55 -1.64
C CYS A 90 -2.80 -3.13 -1.77
N ILE A 91 -2.90 -4.38 -2.18
CA ILE A 91 -4.17 -5.04 -2.49
C ILE A 91 -4.10 -6.54 -2.15
N GLY A 92 -5.23 -7.14 -1.82
CA GLY A 92 -5.36 -8.57 -1.56
C GLY A 92 -6.08 -8.91 -0.26
N ILE A 93 -6.21 -7.99 0.67
CA ILE A 93 -6.90 -8.22 1.94
C ILE A 93 -8.36 -8.63 1.71
N ASN A 94 -9.08 -7.90 0.85
CA ASN A 94 -10.48 -8.22 0.55
C ASN A 94 -10.63 -9.49 -0.28
N ASP A 95 -9.67 -9.80 -1.14
CA ASP A 95 -9.60 -11.06 -1.89
C ASP A 95 -9.68 -12.25 -0.92
N VAL A 96 -8.94 -12.18 0.18
CA VAL A 96 -8.94 -13.19 1.25
C VAL A 96 -10.16 -13.05 2.14
N TRP A 97 -10.46 -11.84 2.62
CA TRP A 97 -11.48 -11.59 3.63
C TRP A 97 -12.86 -12.09 3.20
N ARG A 98 -13.22 -11.88 1.92
CA ARG A 98 -14.52 -12.35 1.36
C ARG A 98 -14.69 -13.86 1.41
N GLN A 99 -13.60 -14.63 1.50
CA GLN A 99 -13.66 -16.08 1.70
C GLN A 99 -14.08 -16.47 3.11
N PHE A 100 -13.93 -15.58 4.10
CA PHE A 100 -14.22 -15.83 5.52
C PHE A 100 -15.47 -15.12 6.02
N ASP A 101 -15.71 -13.88 5.60
CA ASP A 101 -16.89 -13.14 6.06
C ASP A 101 -18.12 -13.35 5.17
N SER A 102 -17.92 -13.73 3.92
CA SER A 102 -18.99 -13.93 2.93
C SER A 102 -18.83 -15.24 2.15
N PRO A 103 -18.62 -16.38 2.82
CA PRO A 103 -18.28 -17.64 2.14
C PRO A 103 -19.39 -18.16 1.23
N ALA A 104 -20.63 -17.74 1.44
CA ALA A 104 -21.78 -18.10 0.60
C ALA A 104 -21.89 -17.27 -0.70
N ILE A 105 -21.01 -16.30 -0.91
CA ILE A 105 -21.01 -15.42 -2.09
C ILE A 105 -19.70 -15.61 -2.87
N PRO A 106 -19.58 -16.68 -3.67
CA PRO A 106 -18.31 -17.01 -4.34
C PRO A 106 -17.87 -15.95 -5.36
N ASP A 107 -18.78 -15.22 -5.97
CA ASP A 107 -18.44 -14.19 -6.96
C ASP A 107 -17.66 -13.00 -6.36
N GLY A 108 -17.77 -12.78 -5.06
CA GLY A 108 -17.00 -11.76 -4.34
C GLY A 108 -15.59 -12.20 -3.95
N GLN A 109 -15.27 -13.47 -4.14
CA GLN A 109 -14.00 -14.07 -3.74
C GLN A 109 -13.02 -14.08 -4.92
N VAL A 110 -11.76 -13.71 -4.65
CA VAL A 110 -10.69 -13.78 -5.64
C VAL A 110 -9.66 -14.81 -5.14
N MET A 111 -9.57 -15.93 -5.84
CA MET A 111 -8.70 -17.05 -5.48
C MET A 111 -7.24 -16.77 -5.85
N PRO A 112 -6.27 -17.51 -5.29
CA PRO A 112 -4.84 -17.21 -5.48
C PRO A 112 -4.38 -17.08 -6.92
N GLU A 113 -4.87 -17.94 -7.82
CA GLU A 113 -4.48 -17.92 -9.22
C GLU A 113 -4.94 -16.65 -9.94
N GLU A 114 -6.16 -16.21 -9.65
CA GLU A 114 -6.68 -14.95 -10.19
C GLU A 114 -5.95 -13.75 -9.57
N TYR A 115 -5.73 -13.76 -8.25
CA TYR A 115 -4.95 -12.73 -7.57
C TYR A 115 -3.56 -12.55 -8.20
N GLU A 116 -2.86 -13.66 -8.42
CA GLU A 116 -1.55 -13.66 -9.07
C GLU A 116 -1.60 -13.06 -10.47
N ALA A 117 -2.60 -13.44 -11.28
CA ALA A 117 -2.81 -12.92 -12.62
C ALA A 117 -3.17 -11.42 -12.62
N ASN A 118 -4.02 -10.98 -11.69
CA ASN A 118 -4.40 -9.58 -11.54
C ASN A 118 -3.20 -8.71 -11.17
N LEU A 119 -2.41 -9.15 -10.19
CA LEU A 119 -1.20 -8.45 -9.77
C LEU A 119 -0.16 -8.35 -10.89
N GLU A 120 0.06 -9.45 -11.62
CA GLU A 120 0.95 -9.47 -12.77
C GLU A 120 0.55 -8.44 -13.83
N LYS A 121 -0.73 -8.38 -14.18
CA LYS A 121 -1.26 -7.43 -15.18
C LYS A 121 -1.06 -5.98 -14.74
N MET A 122 -1.33 -5.67 -13.47
CA MET A 122 -1.12 -4.31 -12.92
C MET A 122 0.36 -3.91 -12.98
N ILE A 123 1.26 -4.79 -12.56
CA ILE A 123 2.70 -4.53 -12.61
C ILE A 123 3.14 -4.27 -14.06
N LEU A 124 2.76 -5.14 -14.99
CA LEU A 124 3.15 -5.02 -16.39
C LEU A 124 2.62 -3.76 -17.07
N SER A 125 1.45 -3.26 -16.64
CA SER A 125 0.86 -2.05 -17.23
C SER A 125 1.65 -0.76 -16.92
N VAL A 126 2.49 -0.75 -15.90
CA VAL A 126 3.29 0.43 -15.48
C VAL A 126 4.79 0.21 -15.54
N LYS A 127 5.27 -1.03 -15.53
CA LYS A 127 6.69 -1.38 -15.42
C LYS A 127 7.61 -0.67 -16.42
N GLY A 128 7.15 -0.40 -17.61
CA GLY A 128 7.95 0.25 -18.67
C GLY A 128 7.95 1.78 -18.62
N THR A 129 7.13 2.40 -17.77
CA THR A 129 6.88 3.86 -17.78
C THR A 129 7.20 4.53 -16.46
N VAL A 130 7.33 3.78 -15.37
CA VAL A 130 7.61 4.34 -14.03
C VAL A 130 9.06 4.10 -13.62
N LYS A 131 9.57 4.93 -12.72
CA LYS A 131 10.90 4.81 -12.11
C LYS A 131 11.00 3.63 -11.17
N GLY A 132 9.89 3.26 -10.52
CA GLY A 132 9.82 2.10 -9.65
C GLY A 132 8.40 1.81 -9.16
N ILE A 133 8.24 0.58 -8.69
CA ILE A 133 6.98 0.03 -8.19
C ILE A 133 7.21 -0.49 -6.78
N PHE A 134 6.37 -0.07 -5.83
CA PHE A 134 6.28 -0.65 -4.50
C PHE A 134 5.17 -1.68 -4.47
N ILE A 135 5.47 -2.87 -3.97
CA ILE A 135 4.49 -3.89 -3.65
C ILE A 135 4.43 -4.02 -2.14
N LEU A 136 3.30 -3.62 -1.56
CA LEU A 136 3.02 -3.79 -0.15
C LEU A 136 2.21 -5.07 0.02
N THR A 137 2.68 -6.01 0.84
CA THR A 137 1.96 -7.27 1.03
C THR A 137 0.62 -7.03 1.73
N PRO A 138 -0.44 -7.77 1.36
CA PRO A 138 -1.61 -7.87 2.21
C PRO A 138 -1.21 -8.50 3.56
N TYR A 139 -1.98 -8.22 4.59
CA TYR A 139 -1.69 -8.66 5.94
C TYR A 139 -2.97 -8.97 6.71
N TYR A 140 -2.84 -9.77 7.73
CA TYR A 140 -3.84 -9.97 8.78
C TYR A 140 -3.18 -9.82 10.14
N MET A 141 -3.69 -8.95 10.99
CA MET A 141 -3.09 -8.61 12.29
C MET A 141 -3.42 -9.66 13.35
N GLU A 142 -3.19 -10.92 13.01
CA GLU A 142 -3.29 -12.10 13.87
C GLU A 142 -1.88 -12.67 14.06
N PRO A 143 -1.35 -12.67 15.30
CA PRO A 143 0.00 -13.21 15.56
C PRO A 143 0.12 -14.71 15.33
N ASN A 144 -0.98 -15.49 15.49
CA ASN A 144 -0.95 -16.92 15.32
C ASN A 144 -0.90 -17.30 13.83
N PRO A 145 0.25 -17.81 13.32
CA PRO A 145 0.37 -18.19 11.91
C PRO A 145 -0.47 -19.41 11.52
N GLN A 146 -1.08 -20.09 12.47
CA GLN A 146 -1.97 -21.23 12.22
C GLN A 146 -3.44 -20.82 12.14
N ASP A 147 -3.78 -19.56 12.42
CA ASP A 147 -5.12 -19.04 12.17
C ASP A 147 -5.47 -19.18 10.67
N TRP A 148 -6.70 -19.62 10.39
CA TRP A 148 -7.12 -19.93 9.02
C TRP A 148 -7.03 -18.76 8.07
N MET A 149 -7.49 -17.58 8.51
CA MET A 149 -7.42 -16.37 7.67
C MET A 149 -6.00 -15.87 7.57
N ARG A 150 -5.20 -15.92 8.65
CA ARG A 150 -3.79 -15.57 8.63
C ARG A 150 -3.01 -16.44 7.65
N LYS A 151 -3.20 -17.76 7.68
CA LYS A 151 -2.56 -18.69 6.72
C LYS A 151 -2.91 -18.35 5.28
N ARG A 152 -4.18 -18.09 5.01
CA ARG A 152 -4.64 -17.72 3.69
C ARG A 152 -4.02 -16.39 3.23
N MET A 153 -3.96 -15.40 4.11
CA MET A 153 -3.32 -14.12 3.83
C MET A 153 -1.83 -14.27 3.52
N ASP A 154 -1.15 -15.15 4.24
CA ASP A 154 0.28 -15.43 4.01
C ASP A 154 0.53 -16.05 2.63
N GLU A 155 -0.39 -16.84 2.09
CA GLU A 155 -0.31 -17.35 0.71
C GLU A 155 -0.31 -16.20 -0.32
N TYR A 156 -1.18 -15.19 -0.12
CA TYR A 156 -1.24 -14.02 -1.01
C TYR A 156 0.00 -13.14 -0.83
N GLY A 157 0.49 -13.00 0.37
CA GLY A 157 1.78 -12.33 0.64
C GLY A 157 2.95 -13.00 -0.08
N ALA A 158 2.98 -14.33 -0.13
CA ALA A 158 3.99 -15.09 -0.85
C ALA A 158 3.93 -14.84 -2.38
N ILE A 159 2.73 -14.69 -2.93
CA ILE A 159 2.53 -14.29 -4.34
C ILE A 159 3.13 -12.91 -4.59
N CYS A 160 2.88 -11.93 -3.72
CA CYS A 160 3.47 -10.59 -3.80
C CYS A 160 5.00 -10.65 -3.83
N LYS A 161 5.61 -11.40 -2.92
CA LYS A 161 7.07 -11.57 -2.83
C LYS A 161 7.65 -12.13 -4.12
N LYS A 162 7.04 -13.18 -4.65
CA LYS A 162 7.44 -13.82 -5.90
C LYS A 162 7.35 -12.86 -7.09
N ARG A 163 6.27 -12.09 -7.20
CA ARG A 163 6.07 -11.13 -8.29
C ARG A 163 6.99 -9.92 -8.16
N ALA A 164 7.20 -9.42 -6.94
CA ALA A 164 8.14 -8.33 -6.71
C ALA A 164 9.56 -8.70 -7.14
N VAL A 165 10.04 -9.89 -6.78
CA VAL A 165 11.35 -10.40 -7.20
C VAL A 165 11.43 -10.52 -8.72
N LYS A 166 10.42 -11.16 -9.34
CA LYS A 166 10.37 -11.36 -10.80
C LYS A 166 10.50 -10.05 -11.59
N HIS A 167 9.88 -8.99 -11.09
CA HIS A 167 9.79 -7.72 -11.80
C HIS A 167 10.71 -6.62 -11.27
N GLY A 168 11.53 -6.92 -10.25
CA GLY A 168 12.43 -5.93 -9.65
C GLY A 168 11.69 -4.82 -8.91
N CYS A 169 10.51 -5.11 -8.35
CA CYS A 169 9.75 -4.17 -7.55
C CYS A 169 10.33 -4.05 -6.14
N CYS A 170 10.12 -2.91 -5.51
CA CYS A 170 10.43 -2.72 -4.10
C CYS A 170 9.36 -3.41 -3.24
N LEU A 171 9.74 -4.46 -2.54
CA LEU A 171 8.82 -5.18 -1.64
C LEU A 171 8.81 -4.54 -0.25
N VAL A 172 7.60 -4.24 0.25
CA VAL A 172 7.37 -3.87 1.64
C VAL A 172 6.54 -4.96 2.30
N ASP A 173 7.16 -5.80 3.11
CA ASP A 173 6.51 -6.92 3.79
C ASP A 173 5.76 -6.43 5.03
N LEU A 174 4.52 -5.97 4.85
CA LEU A 174 3.72 -5.43 5.94
C LEU A 174 3.36 -6.48 7.00
N GLN A 175 3.17 -7.74 6.61
CA GLN A 175 2.90 -8.79 7.59
C GLN A 175 4.08 -8.97 8.56
N GLU A 176 5.31 -8.97 8.05
CA GLU A 176 6.51 -9.06 8.88
C GLU A 176 6.67 -7.82 9.77
N VAL A 177 6.39 -6.63 9.25
CA VAL A 177 6.42 -5.39 10.03
C VAL A 177 5.44 -5.45 11.21
N PHE A 178 4.21 -5.93 10.99
CA PHE A 178 3.23 -6.09 12.05
C PHE A 178 3.59 -7.22 13.01
N ASN A 179 4.13 -8.33 12.53
CA ASN A 179 4.61 -9.42 13.40
C ASN A 179 5.61 -8.91 14.43
N ARG A 180 6.57 -8.08 14.02
CA ARG A 180 7.54 -7.45 14.94
C ARG A 180 6.89 -6.50 15.92
N TYR A 181 5.91 -5.73 15.48
CA TYR A 181 5.16 -4.83 16.36
C TYR A 181 4.43 -5.63 17.47
N PHE A 182 3.84 -6.79 17.12
CA PHE A 182 3.10 -7.64 18.05
C PHE A 182 3.97 -8.36 19.10
N GLU A 183 5.28 -8.35 18.95
CA GLU A 183 6.20 -8.77 20.03
C GLU A 183 6.11 -7.85 21.25
N TYR A 184 5.64 -6.60 21.07
CA TYR A 184 5.56 -5.58 22.11
C TYR A 184 4.13 -5.19 22.49
N ARG A 185 3.19 -5.27 21.55
CA ARG A 185 1.81 -4.83 21.72
C ARG A 185 0.83 -5.83 21.13
N HIS A 186 -0.31 -6.00 21.78
CA HIS A 186 -1.40 -6.80 21.24
C HIS A 186 -2.00 -6.13 19.99
N SER A 187 -2.45 -6.92 19.02
CA SER A 187 -3.01 -6.41 17.75
C SER A 187 -4.23 -5.50 17.94
N SER A 188 -5.05 -5.73 18.96
CA SER A 188 -6.20 -4.89 19.28
C SER A 188 -5.85 -3.44 19.63
N TYR A 189 -4.58 -3.17 19.97
CA TYR A 189 -4.09 -1.82 20.22
C TYR A 189 -4.07 -0.94 18.97
N ILE A 190 -3.93 -1.53 17.80
CA ILE A 190 -3.82 -0.81 16.52
C ILE A 190 -4.90 -1.15 15.49
N ALA A 191 -5.61 -2.29 15.64
CA ALA A 191 -6.70 -2.68 14.74
C ALA A 191 -7.62 -3.69 15.44
N TRP A 192 -8.81 -3.25 15.86
CA TRP A 192 -9.75 -4.12 16.55
C TRP A 192 -10.34 -5.22 15.65
N ASP A 193 -10.48 -4.97 14.35
CA ASP A 193 -10.92 -5.96 13.34
C ASP A 193 -9.75 -6.71 12.69
N ARG A 194 -8.51 -6.43 13.12
CA ARG A 194 -7.26 -7.01 12.62
C ARG A 194 -6.93 -6.67 11.17
N VAL A 195 -7.61 -5.69 10.58
CA VAL A 195 -7.42 -5.23 9.19
C VAL A 195 -7.20 -3.72 9.14
N HIS A 196 -8.15 -2.94 9.63
CA HIS A 196 -8.12 -1.49 9.54
C HIS A 196 -7.29 -0.87 10.67
N PRO A 197 -6.11 -0.34 10.38
CA PRO A 197 -5.26 0.25 11.39
C PRO A 197 -5.83 1.59 11.87
N ASN A 198 -5.66 1.88 13.14
CA ASN A 198 -5.78 3.24 13.64
C ASN A 198 -4.57 4.07 13.19
N LEU A 199 -4.48 5.31 13.65
CA LEU A 199 -3.38 6.21 13.25
C LEU A 199 -1.99 5.66 13.61
N ILE A 200 -1.86 4.94 14.73
CA ILE A 200 -0.61 4.29 15.13
C ILE A 200 -0.23 3.21 14.12
N GLY A 201 -1.16 2.32 13.77
CA GLY A 201 -0.93 1.27 12.77
C GLY A 201 -0.64 1.85 11.39
N ALA A 202 -1.34 2.91 10.99
CA ALA A 202 -1.05 3.64 9.75
C ALA A 202 0.37 4.23 9.75
N THR A 203 0.83 4.72 10.90
CA THR A 203 2.20 5.24 11.05
C THR A 203 3.25 4.11 10.95
N VAL A 204 2.93 2.91 11.45
CA VAL A 204 3.79 1.72 11.28
C VAL A 204 3.96 1.40 9.80
N ILE A 205 2.87 1.42 9.02
CA ILE A 205 2.92 1.20 7.56
C ILE A 205 3.74 2.30 6.87
N ALA A 206 3.47 3.57 7.18
CA ALA A 206 4.18 4.70 6.59
C ALA A 206 5.69 4.64 6.84
N LYS A 207 6.10 4.33 8.07
CA LYS A 207 7.50 4.13 8.44
C LYS A 207 8.15 3.01 7.64
N ALA A 208 7.44 1.89 7.44
CA ALA A 208 7.93 0.77 6.65
C ALA A 208 8.18 1.18 5.19
N VAL A 209 7.25 1.92 4.57
CA VAL A 209 7.42 2.43 3.19
C VAL A 209 8.59 3.41 3.12
N LEU A 210 8.64 4.39 4.01
CA LEU A 210 9.68 5.43 4.03
C LEU A 210 11.08 4.84 4.22
N SER A 211 11.22 3.73 4.95
CA SER A 211 12.52 3.05 5.11
C SER A 211 13.12 2.54 3.79
N HIS A 212 12.30 2.37 2.76
CA HIS A 212 12.73 1.98 1.41
C HIS A 212 12.96 3.16 0.47
N CYS A 213 12.66 4.38 0.93
CA CYS A 213 12.74 5.58 0.12
C CYS A 213 14.02 6.40 0.33
N GLY A 214 14.91 5.95 1.19
CA GLY A 214 16.08 6.74 1.58
C GLY A 214 15.71 7.92 2.49
N PHE A 215 14.63 7.79 3.27
CA PHE A 215 14.19 8.80 4.23
C PHE A 215 15.10 8.82 5.46
N GLU A 216 15.59 9.99 5.81
CA GLU A 216 16.45 10.23 6.98
C GLU A 216 15.75 11.22 7.92
N TYR A 217 15.58 10.83 9.20
CA TYR A 217 14.86 11.65 10.19
C TYR A 217 15.64 12.90 10.63
N ASP A 218 16.92 12.96 10.37
CA ASP A 218 17.81 14.09 10.64
C ASP A 218 18.11 14.93 9.40
N HIS A 219 17.49 14.62 8.25
CA HIS A 219 17.66 15.39 7.03
C HIS A 219 17.34 16.87 7.23
N GLN A 220 18.20 17.71 6.73
CA GLN A 220 18.02 19.16 6.67
C GLN A 220 18.18 19.61 5.21
N PRO A 221 17.15 20.26 4.64
CA PRO A 221 17.28 20.80 3.29
C PRO A 221 18.38 21.85 3.23
N ALA A 222 19.09 21.90 2.10
CA ALA A 222 20.11 22.94 1.88
C ALA A 222 19.46 24.32 1.94
N LYS A 223 20.18 25.30 2.54
CA LYS A 223 19.76 26.69 2.48
C LYS A 223 19.74 27.15 1.04
N LYS A 224 18.66 27.79 0.62
CA LYS A 224 18.62 28.51 -0.67
C LYS A 224 19.48 29.75 -0.53
N GLU A 225 20.43 29.93 -1.44
CA GLU A 225 21.19 31.16 -1.60
C GLU A 225 20.30 32.31 -2.11
#